data_7781b83480c6fc83ede31f275f290386
#
_entry.id   7781b83480c6fc83ede31f275f290386
#
_cell.length_a   1.000
_cell.length_b   1.000
_cell.length_c   1.000
_cell.angle_alpha   90.00
_cell.angle_beta   90.00
_cell.angle_gamma   90.00
#
_symmetry.space_group_name_H-M   'P 1'
#
loop_
_entity.id
_entity.type
_entity.pdbx_description
1 polymer ?
#
loop_
_entity_poly.entity_id
_entity_poly.type
_entity_poly.pdbx_seq_one_letter_code
_entity_poly.pdbx_strand_id
1 'polypeptide(L)'
;MNKTATLYRMETNEHICPFGLRAKDLLRRKGYSIDEKILATRQEADDVKASLNVKTTPQVIIDGERIGGFDDLQRFFGKNNEKKASYFPVIALFLIAALTTGVLTYSQPSSTPFQSYVMQFIGFSMMMLGLLKLQNIDSFVNGFLGYDLLAQRYVPYACVYPYAEVLGGLLMIGGVLPEISIPIMLFIGGIGGISVFKAVYIDKRELKCACVGGGSNVPLGFVSFSENAVMFGAAIWMLIRAFT
;
A
#
# COMPACT_ATOMS: atom_id res chain seq x y z
N MET A 1 -0.67 -21.46 -36.01
CA MET A 1 0.74 -21.71 -35.61
C MET A 1 0.77 -21.88 -34.11
N ASN A 2 1.27 -23.02 -33.60
CA ASN A 2 1.46 -23.17 -32.16
C ASN A 2 2.60 -22.25 -31.72
N LYS A 3 2.30 -21.28 -30.89
CA LYS A 3 3.32 -20.40 -30.29
C LYS A 3 4.06 -21.21 -29.22
N THR A 4 5.39 -21.32 -29.35
CA THR A 4 6.22 -22.06 -28.40
C THR A 4 7.12 -21.12 -27.61
N ALA A 5 7.34 -21.43 -26.35
CA ALA A 5 8.26 -20.70 -25.48
C ALA A 5 9.06 -21.66 -24.60
N THR A 6 10.37 -21.45 -24.49
CA THR A 6 11.21 -22.16 -23.54
C THR A 6 11.37 -21.33 -22.27
N LEU A 7 11.12 -21.94 -21.11
CA LEU A 7 11.21 -21.30 -19.81
C LEU A 7 12.23 -22.01 -18.93
N TYR A 8 13.33 -21.35 -18.62
CA TYR A 8 14.29 -21.77 -17.60
C TYR A 8 13.88 -21.19 -16.26
N ARG A 9 13.57 -22.05 -15.28
CA ARG A 9 13.23 -21.60 -13.93
C ARG A 9 13.81 -22.53 -12.85
N MET A 10 14.16 -21.96 -11.73
CA MET A 10 14.68 -22.69 -10.59
C MET A 10 13.53 -23.30 -9.76
N GLU A 11 13.67 -24.59 -9.47
CA GLU A 11 12.80 -25.31 -8.53
C GLU A 11 13.62 -26.40 -7.85
N THR A 12 13.92 -26.17 -6.56
CA THR A 12 14.63 -27.12 -5.69
C THR A 12 13.69 -27.61 -4.59
N ASN A 13 14.09 -28.60 -3.83
CA ASN A 13 13.30 -29.08 -2.68
C ASN A 13 13.05 -28.00 -1.61
N GLU A 14 13.92 -27.01 -1.54
CA GLU A 14 13.84 -25.94 -0.52
C GLU A 14 13.32 -24.61 -1.08
N HIS A 15 13.33 -24.43 -2.41
CA HIS A 15 12.98 -23.15 -3.03
C HIS A 15 12.34 -23.30 -4.40
N ILE A 16 11.16 -22.74 -4.55
CA ILE A 16 10.47 -22.59 -5.83
C ILE A 16 10.49 -21.11 -6.23
N CYS A 17 11.07 -20.81 -7.39
CA CYS A 17 11.17 -19.42 -7.85
C CYS A 17 9.79 -18.83 -8.20
N PRO A 18 9.27 -17.83 -7.44
CA PRO A 18 7.95 -17.25 -7.68
C PRO A 18 7.85 -16.51 -9.02
N PHE A 19 8.94 -15.89 -9.46
CA PHE A 19 9.00 -15.23 -10.78
C PHE A 19 8.92 -16.24 -11.92
N GLY A 20 9.50 -17.44 -11.74
CA GLY A 20 9.39 -18.53 -12.70
C GLY A 20 7.95 -19.03 -12.84
N LEU A 21 7.24 -19.22 -11.73
CA LEU A 21 5.83 -19.60 -11.75
C LEU A 21 4.94 -18.53 -12.40
N ARG A 22 5.20 -17.27 -12.11
CA ARG A 22 4.47 -16.13 -12.72
C ARG A 22 4.73 -16.03 -14.24
N ALA A 23 5.97 -16.29 -14.69
CA ALA A 23 6.30 -16.35 -16.11
C ALA A 23 5.54 -17.48 -16.81
N LYS A 24 5.52 -18.69 -16.21
CA LYS A 24 4.77 -19.84 -16.69
C LYS A 24 3.28 -19.53 -16.83
N ASP A 25 2.67 -18.96 -15.80
CA ASP A 25 1.25 -18.59 -15.83
C ASP A 25 0.94 -17.55 -16.91
N LEU A 26 1.80 -16.52 -17.05
CA LEU A 26 1.64 -15.50 -18.08
C LEU A 26 1.71 -16.07 -19.49
N LEU A 27 2.71 -16.93 -19.77
CA LEU A 27 2.83 -17.62 -21.05
C LEU A 27 1.61 -18.48 -21.38
N ARG A 28 1.10 -19.25 -20.41
CA ARG A 28 -0.12 -20.06 -20.57
C ARG A 28 -1.33 -19.19 -20.91
N ARG A 29 -1.53 -18.09 -20.20
CA ARG A 29 -2.64 -17.14 -20.48
C ARG A 29 -2.54 -16.49 -21.85
N LYS A 30 -1.33 -16.38 -22.41
CA LYS A 30 -1.07 -15.87 -23.76
C LYS A 30 -1.11 -16.94 -24.85
N GLY A 31 -1.44 -18.20 -24.49
CA GLY A 31 -1.64 -19.31 -25.41
C GLY A 31 -0.34 -19.94 -25.93
N TYR A 32 0.77 -19.81 -25.20
CA TYR A 32 2.02 -20.45 -25.56
C TYR A 32 2.08 -21.89 -25.05
N SER A 33 2.60 -22.81 -25.89
CA SER A 33 3.09 -24.11 -25.45
C SER A 33 4.47 -23.92 -24.81
N ILE A 34 4.63 -24.41 -23.58
CA ILE A 34 5.83 -24.12 -22.78
C ILE A 34 6.71 -25.36 -22.71
N ASP A 35 7.93 -25.26 -23.24
CA ASP A 35 9.02 -26.19 -22.97
C ASP A 35 9.72 -25.73 -21.68
N GLU A 36 9.36 -26.35 -20.56
CA GLU A 36 9.82 -25.98 -19.25
C GLU A 36 11.12 -26.68 -18.88
N LYS A 37 12.18 -25.94 -18.62
CA LYS A 37 13.48 -26.42 -18.16
C LYS A 37 13.63 -26.08 -16.69
N ILE A 38 13.40 -27.08 -15.84
CA ILE A 38 13.53 -26.94 -14.39
C ILE A 38 14.99 -27.06 -14.01
N LEU A 39 15.50 -26.09 -13.27
CA LEU A 39 16.85 -26.06 -12.70
C LEU A 39 16.73 -26.52 -11.24
N ALA A 40 17.09 -27.79 -11.00
CA ALA A 40 16.93 -28.44 -9.70
C ALA A 40 18.02 -28.10 -8.70
N THR A 41 19.14 -27.56 -9.19
CA THR A 41 20.28 -27.18 -8.36
C THR A 41 20.75 -25.75 -8.63
N ARG A 42 21.49 -25.18 -7.68
CA ARG A 42 22.14 -23.86 -7.90
C ARG A 42 23.18 -23.93 -9.00
N GLN A 43 23.89 -25.04 -9.10
CA GLN A 43 24.91 -25.24 -10.14
C GLN A 43 24.28 -25.18 -11.53
N GLU A 44 23.20 -25.91 -11.78
CA GLU A 44 22.45 -25.84 -13.05
C GLU A 44 21.98 -24.42 -13.36
N ALA A 45 21.51 -23.67 -12.33
CA ALA A 45 21.09 -22.30 -12.51
C ALA A 45 22.28 -21.38 -12.91
N ASP A 46 23.44 -21.60 -12.32
CA ASP A 46 24.65 -20.83 -12.63
C ASP A 46 25.20 -21.21 -14.02
N ASP A 47 25.17 -22.46 -14.41
CA ASP A 47 25.56 -22.93 -15.74
C ASP A 47 24.66 -22.32 -16.83
N VAL A 48 23.34 -22.28 -16.61
CA VAL A 48 22.39 -21.63 -17.54
C VAL A 48 22.62 -20.13 -17.58
N LYS A 49 22.88 -19.46 -16.45
CA LYS A 49 23.22 -18.03 -16.45
C LYS A 49 24.48 -17.74 -17.25
N ALA A 50 25.52 -18.58 -17.10
CA ALA A 50 26.76 -18.46 -17.84
C ALA A 50 26.53 -18.68 -19.34
N SER A 51 25.82 -19.75 -19.72
CA SER A 51 25.55 -20.08 -21.13
C SER A 51 24.72 -19.02 -21.86
N LEU A 52 23.74 -18.41 -21.17
CA LEU A 52 22.89 -17.35 -21.70
C LEU A 52 23.48 -15.94 -21.50
N ASN A 53 24.61 -15.82 -20.82
CA ASN A 53 25.23 -14.54 -20.42
C ASN A 53 24.25 -13.61 -19.69
N VAL A 54 23.62 -14.14 -18.61
CA VAL A 54 22.62 -13.42 -17.80
C VAL A 54 22.95 -13.50 -16.32
N LYS A 55 22.41 -12.56 -15.54
CA LYS A 55 22.65 -12.50 -14.08
C LYS A 55 21.60 -13.24 -13.25
N THR A 56 20.43 -13.49 -13.80
CA THR A 56 19.27 -13.97 -13.04
C THR A 56 18.44 -15.00 -13.79
N THR A 57 17.70 -15.83 -13.05
CA THR A 57 16.58 -16.66 -13.54
C THR A 57 15.27 -16.16 -12.93
N PRO A 58 14.09 -16.36 -13.55
CA PRO A 58 13.86 -17.15 -14.78
C PRO A 58 14.37 -16.46 -16.03
N GLN A 59 14.51 -17.26 -17.12
CA GLN A 59 14.77 -16.76 -18.49
C GLN A 59 13.74 -17.38 -19.43
N VAL A 60 13.22 -16.55 -20.32
CA VAL A 60 12.23 -16.93 -21.33
C VAL A 60 12.79 -16.70 -22.73
N ILE A 61 12.61 -17.70 -23.59
CA ILE A 61 12.95 -17.67 -24.99
C ILE A 61 11.68 -17.95 -25.79
N ILE A 62 11.32 -17.06 -26.72
CA ILE A 62 10.15 -17.21 -27.61
C ILE A 62 10.66 -17.26 -29.05
N ASP A 63 10.26 -18.29 -29.79
CA ASP A 63 10.64 -18.47 -31.21
C ASP A 63 12.16 -18.34 -31.45
N GLY A 64 12.98 -18.81 -30.49
CA GLY A 64 14.43 -18.76 -30.55
C GLY A 64 15.04 -17.42 -30.11
N GLU A 65 14.26 -16.39 -29.88
CA GLU A 65 14.72 -15.10 -29.39
C GLU A 65 14.59 -15.03 -27.85
N ARG A 66 15.67 -14.60 -27.18
CA ARG A 66 15.66 -14.42 -25.72
C ARG A 66 14.93 -13.15 -25.33
N ILE A 67 13.82 -13.29 -24.63
CA ILE A 67 13.05 -12.17 -24.10
C ILE A 67 13.66 -11.64 -22.79
N GLY A 68 14.10 -12.55 -21.89
CA GLY A 68 14.67 -12.20 -20.60
C GLY A 68 13.90 -12.76 -19.41
N GLY A 69 13.91 -12.04 -18.30
CA GLY A 69 13.22 -12.41 -17.05
C GLY A 69 11.71 -12.15 -17.09
N PHE A 70 11.06 -12.31 -15.94
CA PHE A 70 9.61 -12.10 -15.83
C PHE A 70 9.20 -10.65 -16.16
N ASP A 71 9.99 -9.67 -15.75
CA ASP A 71 9.69 -8.26 -15.99
C ASP A 71 9.85 -7.90 -17.49
N ASP A 72 10.84 -8.52 -18.15
CA ASP A 72 11.04 -8.38 -19.60
C ASP A 72 9.88 -9.02 -20.36
N LEU A 73 9.44 -10.21 -19.92
CA LEU A 73 8.28 -10.89 -20.48
C LEU A 73 6.99 -10.05 -20.33
N GLN A 74 6.81 -9.37 -19.21
CA GLN A 74 5.69 -8.45 -19.03
C GLN A 74 5.75 -7.28 -20.02
N ARG A 75 6.94 -6.70 -20.23
CA ARG A 75 7.14 -5.63 -21.22
C ARG A 75 6.89 -6.11 -22.65
N PHE A 76 7.35 -7.31 -22.99
CA PHE A 76 7.10 -7.94 -24.29
C PHE A 76 5.60 -8.08 -24.59
N PHE A 77 4.78 -8.39 -23.59
CA PHE A 77 3.32 -8.46 -23.72
C PHE A 77 2.60 -7.11 -23.52
N GLY A 78 3.31 -6.00 -23.58
CA GLY A 78 2.72 -4.65 -23.52
C GLY A 78 2.33 -4.19 -22.13
N LYS A 79 2.72 -4.91 -21.06
CA LYS A 79 2.65 -4.38 -19.70
C LYS A 79 3.83 -3.45 -19.49
N ASN A 80 3.61 -2.17 -19.72
CA ASN A 80 4.56 -1.15 -19.30
C ASN A 80 4.68 -1.22 -17.78
N ASN A 81 5.81 -1.72 -17.29
CA ASN A 81 6.17 -1.73 -15.87
C ASN A 81 6.65 -0.35 -15.39
N GLU A 82 6.22 0.72 -16.04
CA GLU A 82 6.23 2.00 -15.38
C GLU A 82 5.42 1.83 -14.10
N LYS A 83 6.06 2.10 -12.96
CA LYS A 83 5.43 2.04 -11.64
C LYS A 83 4.37 3.14 -11.57
N LYS A 84 3.27 2.97 -12.35
CA LYS A 84 2.10 3.85 -12.28
C LYS A 84 1.60 3.86 -10.85
N ALA A 85 1.22 5.04 -10.39
CA ALA A 85 0.54 5.19 -9.10
C ALA A 85 -0.64 4.21 -9.04
N SER A 86 -0.63 3.31 -8.09
CA SER A 86 -1.72 2.36 -7.88
C SER A 86 -2.52 2.77 -6.66
N TYR A 87 -3.73 3.23 -6.87
CA TYR A 87 -4.69 3.52 -5.80
C TYR A 87 -5.42 2.28 -5.30
N PHE A 88 -5.15 1.11 -5.89
CA PHE A 88 -5.83 -0.13 -5.52
C PHE A 88 -5.75 -0.47 -4.02
N PRO A 89 -4.58 -0.37 -3.33
CA PRO A 89 -4.51 -0.64 -1.90
C PRO A 89 -5.37 0.32 -1.07
N VAL A 90 -5.44 1.60 -1.47
CA VAL A 90 -6.25 2.64 -0.81
C VAL A 90 -7.74 2.33 -0.97
N ILE A 91 -8.17 2.02 -2.20
CA ILE A 91 -9.56 1.67 -2.50
C ILE A 91 -9.96 0.41 -1.75
N ALA A 92 -9.11 -0.62 -1.75
CA ALA A 92 -9.38 -1.87 -1.04
C ALA A 92 -9.53 -1.64 0.47
N LEU A 93 -8.68 -0.81 1.06
CA LEU A 93 -8.74 -0.45 2.49
C LEU A 93 -10.08 0.21 2.83
N PHE A 94 -10.46 1.26 2.11
CA PHE A 94 -11.72 1.97 2.36
C PHE A 94 -12.95 1.09 2.09
N LEU A 95 -12.89 0.20 1.11
CA LEU A 95 -13.95 -0.78 0.86
C LEU A 95 -14.11 -1.75 2.04
N ILE A 96 -13.00 -2.29 2.56
CA ILE A 96 -13.01 -3.17 3.72
C ILE A 96 -13.53 -2.42 4.96
N ALA A 97 -13.09 -1.19 5.20
CA ALA A 97 -13.59 -0.36 6.29
C ALA A 97 -15.11 -0.13 6.18
N ALA A 98 -15.62 0.18 4.99
CA ALA A 98 -17.04 0.39 4.73
C ALA A 98 -17.87 -0.89 4.96
N LEU A 99 -17.40 -2.04 4.47
CA LEU A 99 -18.06 -3.33 4.65
C LEU A 99 -18.09 -3.74 6.13
N THR A 100 -16.96 -3.63 6.83
CA THR A 100 -16.85 -3.95 8.26
C THR A 100 -17.82 -3.10 9.07
N THR A 101 -17.83 -1.79 8.83
CA THR A 101 -18.74 -0.87 9.49
C THR A 101 -20.20 -1.19 9.18
N GLY A 102 -20.52 -1.52 7.92
CA GLY A 102 -21.86 -1.91 7.51
C GLY A 102 -22.38 -3.13 8.28
N VAL A 103 -21.54 -4.16 8.42
CA VAL A 103 -21.87 -5.37 9.20
C VAL A 103 -22.09 -5.04 10.67
N LEU A 104 -21.21 -4.22 11.28
CA LEU A 104 -21.33 -3.83 12.70
C LEU A 104 -22.58 -3.00 12.94
N THR A 105 -22.88 -2.02 12.10
CA THR A 105 -24.07 -1.18 12.23
C THR A 105 -25.35 -2.01 12.04
N TYR A 106 -25.34 -3.00 11.17
CA TYR A 106 -26.46 -3.91 10.98
C TYR A 106 -26.68 -4.82 12.19
N SER A 107 -25.61 -5.33 12.78
CA SER A 107 -25.68 -6.24 13.95
C SER A 107 -26.00 -5.52 15.26
N GLN A 108 -25.75 -4.21 15.35
CA GLN A 108 -26.00 -3.41 16.55
C GLN A 108 -26.83 -2.17 16.17
N PRO A 109 -28.16 -2.32 15.99
CA PRO A 109 -29.00 -1.19 15.61
C PRO A 109 -28.97 -0.11 16.70
N SER A 110 -28.59 1.10 16.31
CA SER A 110 -28.57 2.29 17.16
C SER A 110 -29.71 3.25 16.81
N SER A 111 -30.01 4.19 17.69
CA SER A 111 -30.97 5.28 17.43
C SER A 111 -30.49 6.23 16.31
N THR A 112 -29.20 6.25 16.03
CA THR A 112 -28.57 7.10 14.99
C THR A 112 -27.65 6.27 14.08
N PRO A 113 -28.20 5.34 13.26
CA PRO A 113 -27.40 4.38 12.53
C PRO A 113 -26.44 5.03 11.53
N PHE A 114 -26.83 6.10 10.86
CA PHE A 114 -25.98 6.80 9.91
C PHE A 114 -24.78 7.47 10.58
N GLN A 115 -24.99 8.11 11.74
CA GLN A 115 -23.92 8.76 12.48
C GLN A 115 -22.91 7.72 13.00
N SER A 116 -23.42 6.63 13.61
CA SER A 116 -22.57 5.52 14.07
C SER A 116 -21.76 4.91 12.93
N TYR A 117 -22.39 4.71 11.77
CA TYR A 117 -21.71 4.24 10.56
C TYR A 117 -20.56 5.16 10.17
N VAL A 118 -20.80 6.46 10.04
CA VAL A 118 -19.76 7.42 9.62
C VAL A 118 -18.59 7.45 10.60
N MET A 119 -18.86 7.49 11.91
CA MET A 119 -17.81 7.54 12.93
C MET A 119 -16.97 6.24 12.95
N GLN A 120 -17.62 5.09 12.90
CA GLN A 120 -16.93 3.81 12.84
C GLN A 120 -16.13 3.66 11.55
N PHE A 121 -16.68 4.08 10.39
CA PHE A 121 -15.97 4.06 9.12
C PHE A 121 -14.68 4.89 9.18
N ILE A 122 -14.73 6.10 9.72
CA ILE A 122 -13.55 6.96 9.89
C ILE A 122 -12.55 6.28 10.82
N GLY A 123 -13.01 5.77 11.98
CA GLY A 123 -12.16 5.07 12.94
C GLY A 123 -11.45 3.85 12.35
N PHE A 124 -12.17 2.98 11.61
CA PHE A 124 -11.57 1.83 10.93
C PHE A 124 -10.58 2.28 9.86
N SER A 125 -10.91 3.32 9.10
CA SER A 125 -10.00 3.85 8.07
C SER A 125 -8.70 4.36 8.69
N MET A 126 -8.76 5.14 9.77
CA MET A 126 -7.60 5.61 10.53
C MET A 126 -6.76 4.46 11.08
N MET A 127 -7.39 3.50 11.75
CA MET A 127 -6.70 2.35 12.31
C MET A 127 -5.96 1.56 11.22
N MET A 128 -6.59 1.30 10.08
CA MET A 128 -5.97 0.56 8.97
C MET A 128 -4.84 1.35 8.30
N LEU A 129 -5.00 2.66 8.10
CA LEU A 129 -3.95 3.52 7.54
C LEU A 129 -2.75 3.62 8.48
N GLY A 130 -2.99 3.74 9.79
CA GLY A 130 -1.94 3.71 10.80
C GLY A 130 -1.19 2.37 10.81
N LEU A 131 -1.89 1.23 10.72
CA LEU A 131 -1.28 -0.10 10.60
C LEU A 131 -0.40 -0.23 9.36
N LEU A 132 -0.82 0.31 8.21
CA LEU A 132 0.01 0.32 7.00
C LEU A 132 1.31 1.11 7.19
N LYS A 133 1.26 2.23 7.92
CA LYS A 133 2.44 3.02 8.27
C LYS A 133 3.38 2.26 9.22
N LEU A 134 2.81 1.51 10.17
CA LEU A 134 3.56 0.69 11.12
C LEU A 134 4.24 -0.54 10.48
N GLN A 135 3.74 -1.07 9.37
CA GLN A 135 4.39 -2.20 8.68
C GLN A 135 5.82 -1.89 8.24
N ASN A 136 6.13 -0.64 7.93
CA ASN A 136 7.48 -0.19 7.60
C ASN A 136 7.67 1.24 8.10
N ILE A 137 7.91 1.37 9.40
CA ILE A 137 7.99 2.65 10.08
C ILE A 137 9.15 3.51 9.57
N ASP A 138 10.29 2.91 9.24
CA ASP A 138 11.44 3.65 8.71
C ASP A 138 11.12 4.29 7.35
N SER A 139 10.46 3.55 6.49
CA SER A 139 10.04 4.07 5.19
C SER A 139 8.97 5.15 5.33
N PHE A 140 8.03 4.99 6.27
CA PHE A 140 7.05 6.01 6.61
C PHE A 140 7.72 7.28 7.12
N VAL A 141 8.60 7.18 8.13
CA VAL A 141 9.31 8.31 8.73
C VAL A 141 10.10 9.08 7.68
N ASN A 142 10.86 8.38 6.83
CA ASN A 142 11.62 9.02 5.75
C ASN A 142 10.73 9.80 4.77
N GLY A 143 9.58 9.24 4.38
CA GLY A 143 8.61 9.93 3.54
C GLY A 143 7.95 11.12 4.24
N PHE A 144 7.56 10.94 5.50
CA PHE A 144 6.87 11.93 6.32
C PHE A 144 7.73 13.15 6.63
N LEU A 145 9.00 12.94 6.95
CA LEU A 145 10.00 14.01 7.10
C LEU A 145 10.15 14.87 5.84
N GLY A 146 9.79 14.32 4.67
CA GLY A 146 9.82 15.06 3.41
C GLY A 146 8.84 16.24 3.37
N TYR A 147 7.74 16.21 4.13
CA TYR A 147 6.70 17.25 4.04
C TYR A 147 6.10 17.72 5.37
N ASP A 148 6.12 16.93 6.43
CA ASP A 148 5.49 17.32 7.68
C ASP A 148 6.32 18.34 8.46
N LEU A 149 5.67 19.47 8.81
CA LEU A 149 6.33 20.62 9.41
C LEU A 149 6.82 20.35 10.82
N LEU A 150 6.09 19.55 11.60
CA LEU A 150 6.49 19.24 12.96
C LEU A 150 7.54 18.12 12.97
N ALA A 151 7.37 17.11 12.14
CA ALA A 151 8.32 16.01 12.02
C ALA A 151 9.72 16.50 11.59
N GLN A 152 9.79 17.49 10.69
CA GLN A 152 11.06 18.13 10.30
C GLN A 152 11.79 18.81 11.47
N ARG A 153 11.07 19.28 12.48
CA ARG A 153 11.64 19.90 13.67
C ARG A 153 11.89 18.93 14.81
N TYR A 154 11.06 17.88 14.89
CA TYR A 154 11.11 16.92 15.98
C TYR A 154 10.84 15.50 15.44
N VAL A 155 11.92 14.82 15.05
CA VAL A 155 11.86 13.49 14.42
C VAL A 155 11.10 12.43 15.24
N PRO A 156 11.19 12.36 16.59
CA PRO A 156 10.41 11.40 17.37
C PRO A 156 8.91 11.49 17.16
N TYR A 157 8.37 12.64 16.81
CA TYR A 157 6.96 12.80 16.44
C TYR A 157 6.58 11.94 15.25
N ALA A 158 7.44 11.86 14.22
CA ALA A 158 7.18 11.00 13.05
C ALA A 158 7.09 9.52 13.43
N CYS A 159 7.86 9.06 14.41
CA CYS A 159 7.80 7.68 14.89
C CYS A 159 6.52 7.41 15.70
N VAL A 160 6.02 8.40 16.45
CA VAL A 160 4.82 8.25 17.31
C VAL A 160 3.53 8.44 16.52
N TYR A 161 3.56 9.20 15.42
CA TYR A 161 2.38 9.55 14.62
C TYR A 161 1.49 8.33 14.24
N PRO A 162 2.02 7.22 13.69
CA PRO A 162 1.19 6.07 13.31
C PRO A 162 0.51 5.41 14.53
N TYR A 163 1.17 5.37 15.67
CA TYR A 163 0.58 4.83 16.90
C TYR A 163 -0.57 5.71 17.41
N ALA A 164 -0.38 7.02 17.37
CA ALA A 164 -1.41 7.98 17.73
C ALA A 164 -2.65 7.87 16.82
N GLU A 165 -2.43 7.67 15.53
CA GLU A 165 -3.48 7.47 14.54
C GLU A 165 -4.26 6.17 14.77
N VAL A 166 -3.56 5.05 15.01
CA VAL A 166 -4.20 3.77 15.36
C VAL A 166 -5.00 3.89 16.66
N LEU A 167 -4.42 4.51 17.68
CA LEU A 167 -5.07 4.70 18.97
C LEU A 167 -6.33 5.58 18.84
N GLY A 168 -6.22 6.71 18.14
CA GLY A 168 -7.35 7.60 17.88
C GLY A 168 -8.50 6.90 17.16
N GLY A 169 -8.19 6.13 16.11
CA GLY A 169 -9.16 5.32 15.38
C GLY A 169 -9.80 4.25 16.24
N LEU A 170 -9.02 3.54 17.05
CA LEU A 170 -9.51 2.47 17.93
C LEU A 170 -10.48 3.01 19.00
N LEU A 171 -10.11 4.11 19.65
CA LEU A 171 -10.96 4.76 20.67
C LEU A 171 -12.26 5.29 20.06
N MET A 172 -12.18 5.78 18.81
CA MET A 172 -13.34 6.26 18.06
C MET A 172 -14.29 5.12 17.68
N ILE A 173 -13.77 3.96 17.25
CA ILE A 173 -14.58 2.76 16.96
C ILE A 173 -15.34 2.31 18.24
N GLY A 174 -14.63 2.28 19.36
CA GLY A 174 -15.20 1.88 20.65
C GLY A 174 -16.14 2.90 21.26
N GLY A 175 -16.13 4.15 20.80
CA GLY A 175 -16.88 5.25 21.40
C GLY A 175 -16.46 5.53 22.86
N VAL A 176 -15.20 5.24 23.19
CA VAL A 176 -14.66 5.35 24.55
C VAL A 176 -13.56 6.40 24.64
N LEU A 177 -13.37 6.96 25.84
CA LEU A 177 -12.31 7.93 26.14
C LEU A 177 -12.20 9.08 25.13
N PRO A 178 -13.31 9.82 24.87
CA PRO A 178 -13.28 10.95 23.92
C PRO A 178 -12.29 12.03 24.36
N GLU A 179 -12.02 12.14 25.66
CA GLU A 179 -11.03 13.07 26.25
C GLU A 179 -9.59 12.80 25.77
N ILE A 180 -9.31 11.59 25.30
CA ILE A 180 -8.00 11.19 24.75
C ILE A 180 -8.05 11.21 23.22
N SER A 181 -9.09 10.65 22.61
CA SER A 181 -9.17 10.53 21.15
C SER A 181 -9.29 11.89 20.46
N ILE A 182 -10.11 12.80 20.99
CA ILE A 182 -10.34 14.12 20.40
C ILE A 182 -9.03 14.95 20.31
N PRO A 183 -8.28 15.16 21.42
CA PRO A 183 -7.02 15.89 21.33
C PRO A 183 -6.00 15.26 20.39
N ILE A 184 -5.87 13.93 20.40
CA ILE A 184 -4.96 13.23 19.48
C ILE A 184 -5.33 13.54 18.03
N MET A 185 -6.59 13.36 17.65
CA MET A 185 -7.06 13.54 16.27
C MET A 185 -6.99 15.00 15.83
N LEU A 186 -7.30 15.96 16.70
CA LEU A 186 -7.14 17.38 16.41
C LEU A 186 -5.68 17.72 16.17
N PHE A 187 -4.78 17.21 17.00
CA PHE A 187 -3.36 17.51 16.91
C PHE A 187 -2.74 16.91 15.64
N ILE A 188 -2.85 15.58 15.45
CA ILE A 188 -2.21 14.92 14.30
C ILE A 188 -2.89 15.29 12.97
N GLY A 189 -4.23 15.38 12.94
CA GLY A 189 -4.98 15.77 11.74
C GLY A 189 -4.79 17.23 11.38
N GLY A 190 -4.73 18.13 12.36
CA GLY A 190 -4.47 19.56 12.15
C GLY A 190 -3.07 19.81 11.59
N ILE A 191 -2.04 19.29 12.23
CA ILE A 191 -0.64 19.47 11.80
C ILE A 191 -0.42 18.77 10.44
N GLY A 192 -0.86 17.52 10.31
CA GLY A 192 -0.72 16.77 9.06
C GLY A 192 -1.47 17.43 7.90
N GLY A 193 -2.70 17.90 8.12
CA GLY A 193 -3.48 18.61 7.11
C GLY A 193 -2.79 19.91 6.64
N ILE A 194 -2.30 20.74 7.56
CA ILE A 194 -1.57 21.98 7.23
C ILE A 194 -0.28 21.64 6.49
N SER A 195 0.45 20.61 6.92
CA SER A 195 1.70 20.18 6.31
C SER A 195 1.51 19.72 4.87
N VAL A 196 0.51 18.87 4.62
CA VAL A 196 0.17 18.39 3.27
C VAL A 196 -0.31 19.54 2.40
N PHE A 197 -1.20 20.39 2.93
CA PHE A 197 -1.70 21.55 2.18
C PHE A 197 -0.55 22.45 1.73
N LYS A 198 0.36 22.79 2.65
CA LYS A 198 1.54 23.61 2.32
C LYS A 198 2.40 22.92 1.26
N ALA A 199 2.78 21.67 1.46
CA ALA A 199 3.68 20.95 0.55
C ALA A 199 3.11 20.83 -0.87
N VAL A 200 1.81 20.53 -1.00
CA VAL A 200 1.18 20.23 -2.30
C VAL A 200 0.67 21.49 -2.99
N TYR A 201 -0.04 22.38 -2.26
CA TYR A 201 -0.76 23.48 -2.90
C TYR A 201 0.01 24.81 -2.87
N ILE A 202 0.87 25.03 -1.85
CA ILE A 202 1.70 26.24 -1.75
C ILE A 202 3.05 26.01 -2.40
N ASP A 203 3.79 24.99 -1.92
CA ASP A 203 5.16 24.72 -2.36
C ASP A 203 5.22 23.91 -3.67
N LYS A 204 4.07 23.36 -4.13
CA LYS A 204 3.89 22.58 -5.37
C LYS A 204 4.91 21.46 -5.55
N ARG A 205 5.22 20.76 -4.45
CA ARG A 205 6.22 19.70 -4.44
C ARG A 205 5.66 18.39 -4.94
N GLU A 206 6.34 17.73 -5.86
CA GLU A 206 6.01 16.37 -6.33
C GLU A 206 6.58 15.33 -5.36
N LEU A 207 5.80 14.95 -4.37
CA LEU A 207 6.19 14.01 -3.33
C LEU A 207 5.31 12.75 -3.41
N LYS A 208 5.83 11.65 -2.87
CA LYS A 208 5.04 10.42 -2.69
C LYS A 208 4.37 10.41 -1.34
N CYS A 209 3.14 9.87 -1.29
CA CYS A 209 2.42 9.68 -0.04
C CYS A 209 3.14 8.64 0.84
N ALA A 210 3.39 9.00 2.09
CA ALA A 210 3.86 8.07 3.11
C ALA A 210 2.72 7.19 3.67
N CYS A 211 1.45 7.53 3.37
CA CYS A 211 0.26 6.96 4.00
C CYS A 211 0.01 5.47 3.70
N VAL A 212 0.50 4.94 2.58
CA VAL A 212 0.18 3.59 2.08
C VAL A 212 1.38 2.64 2.18
N GLY A 213 2.26 2.86 3.15
CA GLY A 213 3.50 2.10 3.31
C GLY A 213 4.55 2.46 2.24
N GLY A 214 5.83 2.30 2.59
CA GLY A 214 6.97 2.81 1.80
C GLY A 214 7.21 2.23 0.42
N GLY A 215 6.32 1.40 -0.10
CA GLY A 215 6.39 0.83 -1.45
C GLY A 215 5.36 1.38 -2.43
N SER A 216 4.46 2.29 -2.01
CA SER A 216 3.42 2.81 -2.89
C SER A 216 3.94 3.99 -3.73
N ASN A 217 3.51 4.03 -5.00
CA ASN A 217 3.75 5.18 -5.89
C ASN A 217 2.55 6.15 -5.91
N VAL A 218 1.75 6.18 -4.85
CA VAL A 218 0.64 7.15 -4.73
C VAL A 218 1.24 8.53 -4.50
N PRO A 219 0.91 9.54 -5.32
CA PRO A 219 1.40 10.89 -5.10
C PRO A 219 0.82 11.48 -3.83
N LEU A 220 1.63 12.27 -3.12
CA LEU A 220 1.16 13.10 -2.02
C LEU A 220 0.19 14.13 -2.60
N GLY A 221 -1.04 14.16 -2.12
CA GLY A 221 -2.05 15.06 -2.67
C GLY A 221 -3.40 14.89 -2.01
N PHE A 222 -4.44 14.79 -2.84
CA PHE A 222 -5.83 14.78 -2.39
C PHE A 222 -6.11 13.68 -1.34
N VAL A 223 -5.58 12.47 -1.52
CA VAL A 223 -5.81 11.36 -0.57
C VAL A 223 -5.23 11.69 0.81
N SER A 224 -3.98 12.15 0.88
CA SER A 224 -3.34 12.49 2.16
C SER A 224 -3.99 13.71 2.82
N PHE A 225 -4.41 14.69 2.02
CA PHE A 225 -5.11 15.86 2.54
C PHE A 225 -6.48 15.48 3.09
N SER A 226 -7.28 14.71 2.33
CA SER A 226 -8.62 14.31 2.75
C SER A 226 -8.59 13.43 4.00
N GLU A 227 -7.62 12.53 4.15
CA GLU A 227 -7.39 11.73 5.35
C GLU A 227 -7.28 12.63 6.59
N ASN A 228 -6.36 13.60 6.56
CA ASN A 228 -6.14 14.51 7.67
C ASN A 228 -7.34 15.45 7.93
N ALA A 229 -7.97 15.96 6.87
CA ALA A 229 -9.14 16.84 6.98
C ALA A 229 -10.35 16.12 7.58
N VAL A 230 -10.61 14.87 7.18
CA VAL A 230 -11.70 14.04 7.73
C VAL A 230 -11.43 13.72 9.19
N MET A 231 -10.21 13.34 9.54
CA MET A 231 -9.80 13.08 10.93
C MET A 231 -10.01 14.31 11.82
N PHE A 232 -9.54 15.47 11.38
CA PHE A 232 -9.72 16.73 12.10
C PHE A 232 -11.19 17.13 12.23
N GLY A 233 -11.96 17.03 11.13
CA GLY A 233 -13.41 17.32 11.12
C GLY A 233 -14.21 16.39 12.02
N ALA A 234 -13.88 15.10 12.06
CA ALA A 234 -14.49 14.13 12.96
C ALA A 234 -14.21 14.47 14.43
N ALA A 235 -12.99 14.90 14.75
CA ALA A 235 -12.65 15.33 16.11
C ALA A 235 -13.41 16.58 16.54
N ILE A 236 -13.57 17.57 15.64
CA ILE A 236 -14.42 18.75 15.91
C ILE A 236 -15.87 18.33 16.14
N TRP A 237 -16.40 17.45 15.28
CA TRP A 237 -17.76 16.94 15.47
C TRP A 237 -17.95 16.26 16.82
N MET A 238 -17.02 15.39 17.22
CA MET A 238 -17.06 14.73 18.53
C MET A 238 -17.00 15.76 19.68
N LEU A 239 -16.15 16.78 19.54
CA LEU A 239 -16.03 17.86 20.53
C LEU A 239 -17.33 18.63 20.69
N ILE A 240 -17.98 19.04 19.61
CA ILE A 240 -19.28 19.74 19.64
C ILE A 240 -20.32 18.88 20.38
N ARG A 241 -20.37 17.58 20.06
CA ARG A 241 -21.31 16.65 20.68
C ARG A 241 -21.05 16.39 22.16
N ALA A 242 -19.82 16.56 22.64
CA ALA A 242 -19.50 16.42 24.06
C ALA A 242 -20.02 17.60 24.90
N PHE A 243 -20.33 18.75 24.26
CA PHE A 243 -20.83 19.95 24.91
C PHE A 243 -22.33 20.23 24.66
N THR A 244 -23.00 19.42 23.83
CA THR A 244 -24.43 19.48 23.52
C THR A 244 -25.16 18.26 24.11
#